data_5cd9920fa58f9bc3821ad59ca76aa51a
#
_entry.id   5cd9920fa58f9bc3821ad59ca76aa51a
#
_cell.length_a   1.000
_cell.length_b   1.000
_cell.length_c   1.000
_cell.angle_alpha   90.00
_cell.angle_beta   90.00
_cell.angle_gamma   90.00
#
_symmetry.space_group_name_H-M   'P 1'
#
loop_
_entity.id
_entity.type
_entity.pdbx_description
1 polymer ?
#
loop_
_entity_poly.entity_id
_entity_poly.type
_entity_poly.pdbx_seq_one_letter_code
_entity_poly.pdbx_strand_id
1 'polypeptide(L)'
;MLGNVELKLSPPQASIGYIFGEAFWGQGFASEAASAVVAWTIAQPEIYRVWATCHPGNLASAAVLRKAGLHLEATLANWEARPQLGEVAGPSHMYALIKPAA
;
A
#
# COMPACT_ATOMS: atom_id res chain seq x y z
N MET A 1 -4.69 -14.92 -13.28
CA MET A 1 -3.46 -14.44 -12.64
C MET A 1 -3.70 -14.25 -11.15
N LEU A 2 -2.79 -14.75 -10.35
CA LEU A 2 -2.98 -14.76 -8.91
C LEU A 2 -2.69 -13.44 -8.21
N GLY A 3 -2.04 -12.55 -8.86
CA GLY A 3 -1.65 -11.31 -8.23
C GLY A 3 -0.23 -11.36 -7.69
N ASN A 4 0.26 -10.22 -7.27
CA ASN A 4 1.64 -10.01 -6.91
C ASN A 4 1.75 -8.92 -5.87
N VAL A 5 2.58 -9.12 -4.86
CA VAL A 5 2.94 -8.11 -3.88
C VAL A 5 4.40 -7.76 -4.10
N GLU A 6 4.67 -6.49 -4.34
CA GLU A 6 6.03 -5.99 -4.53
C GLU A 6 6.47 -5.25 -3.28
N LEU A 7 7.69 -5.53 -2.85
CA LEU A 7 8.29 -4.88 -1.70
C LEU A 7 9.58 -4.21 -2.13
N LYS A 8 9.70 -2.92 -1.83
CA LYS A 8 10.92 -2.16 -2.10
C LYS A 8 11.49 -1.65 -0.80
N LEU A 9 12.65 -2.16 -0.42
CA LEU A 9 13.34 -1.76 0.80
C LEU A 9 14.27 -0.58 0.52
N SER A 10 14.13 0.45 1.31
CA SER A 10 14.94 1.67 1.21
C SER A 10 15.08 2.25 2.61
N PRO A 11 15.84 1.60 3.51
CA PRO A 11 15.89 2.01 4.92
C PRO A 11 16.14 3.51 5.08
N PRO A 12 15.45 4.14 6.05
CA PRO A 12 14.63 3.56 7.11
C PRO A 12 13.19 3.23 6.69
N GLN A 13 12.86 3.27 5.42
CA GLN A 13 11.50 3.03 4.95
C GLN A 13 11.42 1.87 3.95
N ALA A 14 10.22 1.39 3.75
CA ALA A 14 9.92 0.40 2.72
C ALA A 14 8.56 0.73 2.13
N SER A 15 8.41 0.48 0.84
CA SER A 15 7.12 0.66 0.18
C SER A 15 6.59 -0.70 -0.28
N ILE A 16 5.27 -0.84 -0.25
CA ILE A 16 4.62 -2.02 -0.82
C ILE A 16 3.71 -1.60 -1.95
N GLY A 17 3.73 -2.41 -3.00
CA GLY A 17 2.80 -2.31 -4.10
C GLY A 17 2.19 -3.67 -4.33
N TYR A 18 1.01 -3.71 -4.93
CA TYR A 18 0.39 -5.00 -5.23
C TYR A 18 -0.51 -4.87 -6.44
N ILE A 19 -0.57 -5.97 -7.21
CA ILE A 19 -1.41 -6.08 -8.39
C ILE A 19 -2.21 -7.37 -8.20
N PHE A 20 -3.52 -7.23 -8.09
CA PHE A 20 -4.41 -8.38 -7.97
C PHE A 20 -5.51 -8.28 -9.02
N GLY A 21 -5.89 -9.41 -9.58
CA GLY A 21 -7.08 -9.48 -10.42
C GLY A 21 -8.32 -9.20 -9.58
N GLU A 22 -9.33 -8.59 -10.20
CA GLU A 22 -10.57 -8.24 -9.50
C GLU A 22 -11.20 -9.41 -8.76
N ALA A 23 -11.05 -10.62 -9.28
CA ALA A 23 -11.63 -11.81 -8.68
C ALA A 23 -11.11 -12.10 -7.27
N PHE A 24 -9.98 -11.52 -6.89
CA PHE A 24 -9.38 -11.79 -5.57
C PHE A 24 -9.73 -10.76 -4.51
N TRP A 25 -10.22 -9.59 -4.90
CA TRP A 25 -10.45 -8.49 -3.98
C TRP A 25 -11.49 -8.79 -2.90
N GLY A 26 -12.52 -9.53 -3.24
CA GLY A 26 -13.62 -9.84 -2.33
C GLY A 26 -13.39 -11.05 -1.42
N GLN A 27 -12.23 -11.68 -1.49
CA GLN A 27 -12.01 -12.97 -0.84
C GLN A 27 -11.06 -12.94 0.35
N GLY A 28 -10.64 -11.75 0.77
CA GLY A 28 -9.70 -11.62 1.88
C GLY A 28 -8.26 -12.00 1.55
N PHE A 29 -8.01 -12.57 0.39
CA PHE A 29 -6.68 -13.01 -0.02
C PHE A 29 -5.67 -11.86 -0.08
N ALA A 30 -6.09 -10.75 -0.68
CA ALA A 30 -5.21 -9.57 -0.79
C ALA A 30 -4.86 -9.02 0.58
N SER A 31 -5.82 -8.99 1.51
CA SER A 31 -5.60 -8.52 2.88
C SER A 31 -4.62 -9.41 3.63
N GLU A 32 -4.75 -10.73 3.48
CA GLU A 32 -3.83 -11.66 4.12
C GLU A 32 -2.41 -11.51 3.59
N ALA A 33 -2.26 -11.42 2.25
CA ALA A 33 -0.95 -11.27 1.63
C ALA A 33 -0.29 -9.95 2.05
N ALA A 34 -1.03 -8.85 2.00
CA ALA A 34 -0.52 -7.54 2.40
C ALA A 34 -0.14 -7.52 3.87
N SER A 35 -0.99 -8.09 4.74
CA SER A 35 -0.73 -8.14 6.18
C SER A 35 0.53 -8.92 6.49
N ALA A 36 0.75 -10.05 5.82
CA ALA A 36 1.95 -10.85 6.03
C ALA A 36 3.21 -10.10 5.62
N VAL A 37 3.18 -9.43 4.47
CA VAL A 37 4.32 -8.67 3.98
C VAL A 37 4.61 -7.48 4.90
N VAL A 38 3.60 -6.74 5.32
CA VAL A 38 3.77 -5.60 6.22
C VAL A 38 4.35 -6.05 7.55
N ALA A 39 3.81 -7.12 8.14
CA ALA A 39 4.28 -7.64 9.42
C ALA A 39 5.75 -8.05 9.34
N TRP A 40 6.13 -8.75 8.29
CA TRP A 40 7.51 -9.15 8.09
C TRP A 40 8.42 -7.92 7.94
N THR A 41 8.00 -6.97 7.14
CA THR A 41 8.80 -5.80 6.80
C THR A 41 9.05 -4.91 8.02
N ILE A 42 7.99 -4.61 8.78
CA ILE A 42 8.13 -3.71 9.95
C ILE A 42 8.93 -4.37 11.07
N ALA A 43 9.05 -5.70 11.06
CA ALA A 43 9.86 -6.42 12.03
C ALA A 43 11.35 -6.30 11.76
N GLN A 44 11.75 -5.85 10.57
CA GLN A 44 13.17 -5.68 10.26
C GLN A 44 13.76 -4.52 11.06
N PRO A 45 14.94 -4.70 11.69
CA PRO A 45 15.51 -3.66 12.60
C PRO A 45 15.73 -2.31 11.93
N GLU A 46 16.07 -2.30 10.65
CA GLU A 46 16.40 -1.07 9.93
C GLU A 46 15.16 -0.38 9.33
N ILE A 47 13.97 -0.98 9.43
CA ILE A 47 12.76 -0.42 8.84
C ILE A 47 11.89 0.19 9.93
N TYR A 48 11.60 1.48 9.81
CA TYR A 48 10.78 2.24 10.74
C TYR A 48 9.49 2.75 10.11
N ARG A 49 9.32 2.55 8.80
CA ARG A 49 8.16 3.03 8.07
C ARG A 49 7.86 2.11 6.91
N VAL A 50 6.61 1.65 6.83
CA VAL A 50 6.09 0.92 5.65
C VAL A 50 4.95 1.76 5.09
N TRP A 51 4.99 2.03 3.79
CA TRP A 51 3.99 2.87 3.17
C TRP A 51 3.52 2.31 1.84
N ALA A 52 2.32 2.75 1.43
CA ALA A 52 1.74 2.40 0.14
C ALA A 52 0.80 3.52 -0.28
N THR A 53 0.59 3.67 -1.58
CA THR A 53 -0.36 4.65 -2.11
C THR A 53 -1.47 3.93 -2.86
N CYS A 54 -2.63 4.57 -2.90
CA CYS A 54 -3.74 4.09 -3.72
C CYS A 54 -4.58 5.26 -4.22
N HIS A 55 -5.34 5.02 -5.27
CA HIS A 55 -6.29 6.01 -5.78
C HIS A 55 -7.34 6.31 -4.70
N PRO A 56 -7.70 7.60 -4.48
CA PRO A 56 -8.70 7.94 -3.44
C PRO A 56 -10.03 7.23 -3.60
N GLY A 57 -10.43 6.94 -4.83
CA GLY A 57 -11.67 6.23 -5.11
C GLY A 57 -11.57 4.71 -4.98
N ASN A 58 -10.39 4.17 -4.76
CA ASN A 58 -10.20 2.73 -4.66
C ASN A 58 -10.42 2.24 -3.23
N LEU A 59 -11.69 2.05 -2.87
CA LEU A 59 -12.06 1.67 -1.52
C LEU A 59 -11.58 0.27 -1.14
N ALA A 60 -11.51 -0.63 -2.11
CA ALA A 60 -11.01 -1.99 -1.87
C ALA A 60 -9.54 -1.97 -1.49
N SER A 61 -8.74 -1.18 -2.20
CA SER A 61 -7.32 -1.04 -1.90
C SER A 61 -7.10 -0.42 -0.52
N ALA A 62 -7.85 0.64 -0.21
CA ALA A 62 -7.80 1.29 1.10
C ALA A 62 -8.14 0.30 2.23
N ALA A 63 -9.16 -0.55 2.02
CA ALA A 63 -9.53 -1.55 3.02
C ALA A 63 -8.41 -2.56 3.25
N VAL A 64 -7.75 -3.01 2.19
CA VAL A 64 -6.61 -3.93 2.29
C VAL A 64 -5.48 -3.30 3.11
N LEU A 65 -5.14 -2.06 2.81
CA LEU A 65 -4.07 -1.37 3.52
C LEU A 65 -4.39 -1.15 5.00
N ARG A 66 -5.63 -0.77 5.31
CA ARG A 66 -6.05 -0.62 6.71
C ARG A 66 -6.01 -1.95 7.47
N LYS A 67 -6.43 -3.04 6.85
CA LYS A 67 -6.35 -4.36 7.48
C LYS A 67 -4.93 -4.81 7.72
N ALA A 68 -4.00 -4.36 6.87
CA ALA A 68 -2.58 -4.66 7.04
C ALA A 68 -1.94 -3.80 8.15
N GLY A 69 -2.67 -2.87 8.72
CA GLY A 69 -2.18 -2.04 9.82
C GLY A 69 -1.74 -0.65 9.43
N LEU A 70 -1.87 -0.30 8.15
CA LEU A 70 -1.51 1.04 7.70
C LEU A 70 -2.68 2.02 7.94
N HIS A 71 -2.34 3.28 8.14
CA HIS A 71 -3.31 4.35 8.37
C HIS A 71 -3.14 5.44 7.32
N LEU A 72 -4.24 6.11 6.99
CA LEU A 72 -4.18 7.24 6.07
C LEU A 72 -3.31 8.34 6.68
N GLU A 73 -2.23 8.69 6.00
CA GLU A 73 -1.29 9.70 6.46
C GLU A 73 -1.46 11.02 5.70
N ALA A 74 -1.72 10.95 4.41
CA ALA A 74 -1.78 12.15 3.59
C ALA A 74 -2.51 11.90 2.29
N THR A 75 -3.00 12.98 1.69
CA THR A 75 -3.48 12.99 0.31
C THR A 75 -2.44 13.76 -0.51
N LEU A 76 -1.91 13.10 -1.52
CA LEU A 76 -0.81 13.64 -2.33
C LEU A 76 -1.38 14.17 -3.64
N ALA A 77 -1.21 15.46 -3.89
CA ALA A 77 -1.65 16.07 -5.13
C ALA A 77 -0.66 15.78 -6.25
N ASN A 78 -1.18 15.62 -7.47
CA ASN A 78 -0.36 15.43 -8.66
C ASN A 78 0.70 14.33 -8.51
N TRP A 79 0.28 13.25 -7.90
CA TRP A 79 1.21 12.18 -7.53
C TRP A 79 1.43 11.16 -8.63
N GLU A 80 0.38 10.84 -9.37
CA GLU A 80 0.44 9.71 -10.28
C GLU A 80 -0.40 9.94 -11.53
N ALA A 81 0.12 9.51 -12.68
CA ALA A 81 -0.63 9.51 -13.92
C ALA A 81 -1.52 8.26 -13.98
N ARG A 82 -2.78 8.46 -14.37
CA ARG A 82 -3.72 7.36 -14.59
C ARG A 82 -4.42 7.60 -15.92
N PRO A 83 -3.77 7.27 -17.03
CA PRO A 83 -4.31 7.56 -18.37
C PRO A 83 -5.70 6.96 -18.61
N GLN A 84 -5.97 5.79 -18.06
CA GLN A 84 -7.26 5.12 -18.22
C GLN A 84 -8.40 5.89 -17.53
N LEU A 85 -8.08 6.77 -16.61
CA LEU A 85 -9.04 7.65 -15.95
C LEU A 85 -8.98 9.08 -16.46
N GLY A 86 -8.16 9.33 -17.47
CA GLY A 86 -7.97 10.68 -18.00
C GLY A 86 -7.12 11.59 -17.12
N GLU A 87 -6.40 11.04 -16.16
CA GLU A 87 -5.59 11.83 -15.23
C GLU A 87 -4.14 11.89 -15.68
N VAL A 88 -3.67 13.09 -16.03
CA VAL A 88 -2.26 13.33 -16.35
C VAL A 88 -1.45 13.35 -15.06
N ALA A 89 -1.98 13.96 -14.00
CA ALA A 89 -1.35 14.00 -12.70
C ALA A 89 -2.47 14.01 -11.65
N GLY A 90 -2.81 12.84 -11.15
CA GLY A 90 -3.92 12.69 -10.23
C GLY A 90 -3.48 12.51 -8.78
N PRO A 91 -4.41 12.65 -7.84
CA PRO A 91 -4.12 12.49 -6.42
C PRO A 91 -3.95 11.03 -6.03
N SER A 92 -3.25 10.81 -4.93
CA SER A 92 -3.17 9.50 -4.28
C SER A 92 -3.27 9.68 -2.77
N HIS A 93 -3.89 8.69 -2.12
CA HIS A 93 -3.84 8.59 -0.66
C HIS A 93 -2.61 7.80 -0.28
N MET A 94 -1.85 8.30 0.69
CA MET A 94 -0.71 7.59 1.26
C MET A 94 -1.10 6.98 2.59
N TYR A 95 -0.92 5.69 2.70
CA TYR A 95 -1.12 4.94 3.94
C TYR A 95 0.24 4.51 4.47
N ALA A 96 0.41 4.53 5.77
CA ALA A 96 1.68 4.19 6.39
C ALA A 96 1.49 3.52 7.74
N LEU A 97 2.46 2.67 8.07
CA LEU A 97 2.63 2.09 9.39
C LEU A 97 3.98 2.56 9.91
N ILE A 98 3.97 3.23 11.04
CA ILE A 98 5.16 3.85 11.62
C ILE A 98 5.57 3.07 12.86
N LYS A 99 6.85 2.74 12.94
CA LYS A 99 7.45 2.15 14.14
C LYS A 99 8.20 3.28 14.87
N PRO A 100 7.98 3.46 16.17
CA PRO A 100 8.68 4.51 16.91
C PRO A 100 10.19 4.32 16.81
N ALA A 101 10.92 5.40 16.51
CA ALA A 101 12.36 5.39 16.58
C ALA A 101 12.75 5.47 18.06
N ALA A 102 13.55 4.52 18.48
CA ALA A 102 13.96 4.44 19.87
C ALA A 102 14.94 5.55 20.24
#